data_cd8dc0df2edd6301992faf66766e8a80
#
_entry.id   cd8dc0df2edd6301992faf66766e8a80
#
_cell.length_a   1.000
_cell.length_b   1.000
_cell.length_c   1.000
_cell.angle_alpha   90.00
_cell.angle_beta   90.00
_cell.angle_gamma   90.00
#
_symmetry.space_group_name_H-M   'P 1'
#
loop_
_entity.id
_entity.type
_entity.pdbx_description
1 polymer ?
#
loop_
_entity_poly.entity_id
_entity_poly.type
_entity_poly.pdbx_seq_one_letter_code
_entity_poly.pdbx_strand_id
1 'polypeptide(L)'
;MATYGAKALTRIAAASQTGFGTAASIGTATGEILFADAVGTIDLGVTVDLGEDTSVGKRTPIQAGRVAITGKNPVITLAESAASLRTLPLFFDAIGATTSGTAVPYTWTWSPNQSDVDTPIFYSMLVTDGVQKYRVTDAIPTEITLSADASGLLQAGATFGATSVATSSLSFPTAIPVQPMLAGRLLKLASDTNFPDKAGSGATDYDHLLSFSLSITTGMAMVNALDATLSAATAAFTQALDATLTITVASNSDAIANGAWGITEQAEQRFLRIYGTTTDNYGVWILGSWVIESVVPLSAEQDGLIVNEVTLRLAYDATSGKSLEVIVDSPLDVAP
;
A
#
# COMPACT_ATOMS: atom_id res chain seq x y z
N MET A 1 -35.52 2.47 -18.05
CA MET A 1 -34.50 3.53 -18.09
C MET A 1 -33.18 2.90 -17.66
N ALA A 2 -32.12 3.03 -18.41
CA ALA A 2 -30.83 2.46 -18.00
C ALA A 2 -30.28 3.25 -16.79
N THR A 3 -29.81 2.53 -15.78
CA THR A 3 -29.13 3.13 -14.62
C THR A 3 -27.63 3.12 -14.89
N TYR A 4 -26.98 4.25 -14.68
CA TYR A 4 -25.54 4.39 -14.89
C TYR A 4 -24.83 4.45 -13.53
N GLY A 5 -23.65 3.85 -13.43
CA GLY A 5 -22.76 3.98 -12.28
C GLY A 5 -22.30 5.42 -12.08
N ALA A 6 -22.13 5.83 -10.85
CA ALA A 6 -21.64 7.16 -10.51
C ALA A 6 -20.48 7.07 -9.52
N LYS A 7 -19.42 7.86 -9.75
CA LYS A 7 -18.24 7.88 -8.87
C LYS A 7 -18.61 8.12 -7.40
N ALA A 8 -19.59 8.96 -7.12
CA ALA A 8 -20.08 9.23 -5.77
C ALA A 8 -20.76 8.04 -5.08
N LEU A 9 -21.08 6.96 -5.82
CA LEU A 9 -21.70 5.74 -5.29
C LEU A 9 -20.72 4.57 -5.21
N THR A 10 -19.48 4.81 -5.58
CA THR A 10 -18.44 3.79 -5.50
C THR A 10 -18.06 3.52 -4.05
N ARG A 11 -17.95 2.26 -3.68
CA ARG A 11 -17.58 1.80 -2.34
C ARG A 11 -16.72 0.56 -2.44
N ILE A 12 -15.82 0.42 -1.48
CA ILE A 12 -15.03 -0.79 -1.31
C ILE A 12 -15.17 -1.23 0.14
N ALA A 13 -15.45 -2.51 0.36
CA ALA A 13 -15.41 -3.13 1.66
C ALA A 13 -14.51 -4.36 1.61
N ALA A 14 -13.80 -4.65 2.68
CA ALA A 14 -12.92 -5.80 2.80
C ALA A 14 -13.21 -6.58 4.07
N ALA A 15 -12.96 -7.89 4.01
CA ALA A 15 -12.95 -8.77 5.17
C ALA A 15 -11.86 -9.83 5.00
N SER A 16 -11.18 -10.16 6.08
CA SER A 16 -10.13 -11.19 6.11
C SER A 16 -10.70 -12.57 5.84
N GLN A 17 -9.94 -13.41 5.14
CA GLN A 17 -10.30 -14.79 4.84
C GLN A 17 -9.63 -15.73 5.86
N THR A 18 -10.27 -16.85 6.12
CA THR A 18 -9.67 -17.91 6.96
C THR A 18 -8.57 -18.70 6.25
N GLY A 19 -8.41 -18.51 4.93
CA GLY A 19 -7.37 -19.13 4.12
C GLY A 19 -7.60 -18.90 2.63
N PHE A 20 -6.59 -19.22 1.84
CA PHE A 20 -6.63 -19.12 0.39
C PHE A 20 -7.80 -19.92 -0.21
N GLY A 21 -8.49 -19.33 -1.17
CA GLY A 21 -9.69 -19.92 -1.81
C GLY A 21 -10.96 -19.90 -0.96
N THR A 22 -10.90 -19.44 0.30
CA THR A 22 -12.05 -19.41 1.20
C THR A 22 -12.59 -18.01 1.33
N ALA A 23 -13.52 -17.65 0.48
CA ALA A 23 -14.05 -16.30 0.43
C ALA A 23 -14.76 -15.89 1.74
N ALA A 24 -14.34 -14.76 2.33
CA ALA A 24 -14.95 -14.21 3.54
C ALA A 24 -16.38 -13.73 3.31
N SER A 25 -17.19 -13.76 4.34
CA SER A 25 -18.55 -13.21 4.32
C SER A 25 -18.47 -11.70 4.57
N ILE A 26 -18.71 -10.91 3.53
CA ILE A 26 -18.88 -9.46 3.63
C ILE A 26 -20.37 -9.14 3.68
N GLY A 27 -20.82 -8.37 4.66
CA GLY A 27 -22.22 -8.04 4.83
C GLY A 27 -22.47 -6.83 5.71
N THR A 28 -23.70 -6.59 6.09
CA THR A 28 -24.09 -5.40 6.90
C THR A 28 -23.44 -5.33 8.25
N ALA A 29 -23.00 -6.46 8.81
CA ALA A 29 -22.38 -6.56 10.13
C ALA A 29 -20.92 -7.03 10.09
N THR A 30 -20.38 -7.35 8.90
CA THR A 30 -19.04 -7.90 8.73
C THR A 30 -18.29 -7.17 7.60
N GLY A 31 -17.01 -6.97 7.79
CA GLY A 31 -16.14 -6.24 6.86
C GLY A 31 -16.02 -4.76 7.18
N GLU A 32 -14.91 -4.16 6.79
CA GLU A 32 -14.63 -2.74 6.92
C GLU A 32 -14.78 -2.04 5.56
N ILE A 33 -15.28 -0.80 5.59
CA ILE A 33 -15.30 0.05 4.40
C ILE A 33 -13.89 0.62 4.24
N LEU A 34 -13.23 0.23 3.15
CA LEU A 34 -11.98 0.85 2.72
C LEU A 34 -12.31 2.15 2.00
N PHE A 35 -11.56 3.17 2.27
CA PHE A 35 -11.52 4.49 1.62
C PHE A 35 -12.67 4.79 0.66
N ALA A 36 -13.59 5.66 1.05
CA ALA A 36 -14.76 5.99 0.26
C ALA A 36 -14.42 6.57 -1.15
N ASP A 37 -13.24 7.16 -1.30
CA ASP A 37 -12.82 7.87 -2.52
C ASP A 37 -11.81 7.09 -3.37
N ALA A 38 -11.29 5.96 -2.90
CA ALA A 38 -10.17 5.24 -3.51
C ALA A 38 -10.59 4.22 -4.56
N VAL A 39 -11.67 4.45 -5.28
CA VAL A 39 -12.03 3.53 -6.36
C VAL A 39 -11.06 3.68 -7.50
N GLY A 40 -10.19 2.70 -7.60
CA GLY A 40 -9.31 2.48 -8.71
C GLY A 40 -9.95 1.63 -9.81
N THR A 41 -9.14 0.87 -10.47
CA THR A 41 -9.53 -0.01 -11.56
C THR A 41 -9.60 -1.47 -11.07
N ILE A 42 -10.51 -2.23 -11.66
CA ILE A 42 -10.52 -3.69 -11.58
C ILE A 42 -10.18 -4.20 -12.97
N ASP A 43 -8.98 -4.76 -13.11
CA ASP A 43 -8.60 -5.53 -14.27
C ASP A 43 -8.91 -7.00 -14.02
N LEU A 44 -9.65 -7.63 -14.92
CA LEU A 44 -10.00 -9.04 -14.80
C LEU A 44 -8.81 -9.97 -15.06
N GLY A 45 -7.68 -9.42 -15.52
CA GLY A 45 -6.44 -10.14 -15.74
C GLY A 45 -6.57 -11.32 -16.71
N VAL A 46 -7.51 -11.24 -17.66
CA VAL A 46 -7.74 -12.33 -18.60
C VAL A 46 -6.69 -12.29 -19.70
N THR A 47 -5.85 -13.30 -19.74
CA THR A 47 -4.89 -13.49 -20.83
C THR A 47 -5.53 -14.33 -21.92
N VAL A 48 -5.56 -13.81 -23.14
CA VAL A 48 -6.16 -14.45 -24.30
C VAL A 48 -5.07 -14.72 -25.33
N ASP A 49 -4.91 -15.99 -25.72
CA ASP A 49 -4.13 -16.36 -26.89
C ASP A 49 -5.05 -16.28 -28.11
N LEU A 50 -4.70 -15.40 -29.03
CA LEU A 50 -5.50 -15.15 -30.24
C LEU A 50 -5.24 -16.18 -31.34
N GLY A 51 -4.26 -17.05 -31.18
CA GLY A 51 -3.95 -18.15 -32.11
C GLY A 51 -3.74 -17.66 -33.54
N GLU A 52 -2.92 -16.60 -33.73
CA GLU A 52 -2.63 -16.05 -35.05
C GLU A 52 -2.01 -17.09 -35.97
N ASP A 53 -2.59 -17.23 -37.17
CA ASP A 53 -2.10 -18.15 -38.18
C ASP A 53 -2.17 -17.52 -39.56
N THR A 54 -1.03 -17.16 -40.07
CA THR A 54 -0.87 -16.58 -41.42
C THR A 54 -0.89 -17.65 -42.55
N SER A 55 -0.79 -18.93 -42.18
CA SER A 55 -0.76 -20.03 -43.15
C SER A 55 -2.11 -20.34 -43.80
N VAL A 56 -3.19 -19.79 -43.26
CA VAL A 56 -4.57 -20.05 -43.74
C VAL A 56 -4.95 -19.29 -45.02
N GLY A 57 -4.07 -18.41 -45.52
CA GLY A 57 -4.33 -17.65 -46.74
C GLY A 57 -5.45 -16.62 -46.61
N LYS A 58 -5.79 -16.19 -45.40
CA LYS A 58 -6.75 -15.13 -45.10
C LYS A 58 -6.04 -13.81 -44.80
N ARG A 59 -6.68 -12.69 -45.11
CA ARG A 59 -6.16 -11.37 -44.74
C ARG A 59 -6.24 -11.09 -43.25
N THR A 60 -7.13 -11.78 -42.54
CA THR A 60 -7.29 -11.70 -41.09
C THR A 60 -6.65 -12.94 -40.47
N PRO A 61 -5.52 -12.78 -39.74
CA PRO A 61 -4.77 -13.92 -39.21
C PRO A 61 -5.47 -14.61 -38.03
N ILE A 62 -6.36 -13.90 -37.31
CA ILE A 62 -7.03 -14.43 -36.13
C ILE A 62 -8.23 -15.27 -36.55
N GLN A 63 -8.29 -16.50 -36.06
CA GLN A 63 -9.41 -17.42 -36.26
C GLN A 63 -10.17 -17.62 -34.95
N ALA A 64 -11.47 -17.35 -34.96
CA ALA A 64 -12.31 -17.48 -33.76
C ALA A 64 -12.24 -18.87 -33.08
N GLY A 65 -12.01 -19.93 -33.86
CA GLY A 65 -11.88 -21.30 -33.32
C GLY A 65 -10.53 -21.61 -32.67
N ARG A 66 -9.57 -20.68 -32.71
CA ARG A 66 -8.22 -20.85 -32.10
C ARG A 66 -7.99 -19.90 -30.94
N VAL A 67 -8.94 -19.07 -30.60
CA VAL A 67 -8.86 -18.16 -29.45
C VAL A 67 -9.03 -18.97 -28.15
N ALA A 68 -8.09 -18.87 -27.26
CA ALA A 68 -8.12 -19.53 -25.97
C ALA A 68 -7.82 -18.56 -24.82
N ILE A 69 -8.50 -18.73 -23.71
CA ILE A 69 -8.12 -18.05 -22.46
C ILE A 69 -7.02 -18.90 -21.81
N THR A 70 -5.86 -18.31 -21.55
CA THR A 70 -4.69 -19.00 -20.99
C THR A 70 -4.42 -18.66 -19.53
N GLY A 71 -5.06 -17.64 -18.98
CA GLY A 71 -4.93 -17.27 -17.57
C GLY A 71 -5.97 -16.23 -17.13
N LYS A 72 -6.15 -16.15 -15.82
CA LYS A 72 -7.01 -15.16 -15.14
C LYS A 72 -6.33 -14.75 -13.83
N ASN A 73 -5.64 -13.62 -13.85
CA ASN A 73 -4.99 -13.04 -12.67
C ASN A 73 -5.50 -11.61 -12.48
N PRO A 74 -6.64 -11.44 -11.80
CA PRO A 74 -7.21 -10.12 -11.58
C PRO A 74 -6.29 -9.22 -10.77
N VAL A 75 -6.29 -7.94 -11.12
CA VAL A 75 -5.57 -6.89 -10.42
C VAL A 75 -6.54 -5.79 -10.05
N ILE A 76 -6.52 -5.38 -8.80
CA ILE A 76 -7.33 -4.28 -8.27
C ILE A 76 -6.38 -3.19 -7.81
N THR A 77 -6.51 -2.00 -8.41
CA THR A 77 -5.73 -0.84 -7.99
C THR A 77 -6.64 0.11 -7.23
N LEU A 78 -6.30 0.40 -5.98
CA LEU A 78 -6.87 1.48 -5.20
C LEU A 78 -6.01 2.72 -5.44
N ALA A 79 -6.60 3.75 -6.04
CA ALA A 79 -5.90 5.01 -6.24
C ALA A 79 -5.54 5.65 -4.91
N GLU A 80 -4.45 6.40 -4.88
CA GLU A 80 -4.10 7.20 -3.71
C GLU A 80 -5.25 8.14 -3.33
N SER A 81 -5.60 8.10 -2.07
CA SER A 81 -6.65 8.94 -1.49
C SER A 81 -6.36 9.16 -0.01
N ALA A 82 -7.10 10.08 0.62
CA ALA A 82 -6.93 10.38 2.03
C ALA A 82 -7.02 9.10 2.89
N ALA A 83 -5.92 8.78 3.57
CA ALA A 83 -5.78 7.57 4.35
C ALA A 83 -6.52 7.69 5.68
N SER A 84 -7.43 6.77 5.95
CA SER A 84 -7.98 6.61 7.28
C SER A 84 -7.06 5.76 8.14
N LEU A 85 -6.70 6.24 9.32
CA LEU A 85 -5.91 5.48 10.29
C LEU A 85 -6.67 4.26 10.84
N ARG A 86 -7.98 4.16 10.59
CA ARG A 86 -8.77 2.96 10.90
C ARG A 86 -8.52 1.83 9.89
N THR A 87 -8.44 2.16 8.61
CA THR A 87 -8.38 1.14 7.54
C THR A 87 -6.98 0.92 6.99
N LEU A 88 -6.06 1.86 7.22
CA LEU A 88 -4.66 1.73 6.82
C LEU A 88 -3.98 0.44 7.34
N PRO A 89 -4.23 -0.03 8.58
CA PRO A 89 -3.66 -1.28 9.06
C PRO A 89 -3.97 -2.50 8.18
N LEU A 90 -5.11 -2.53 7.50
CA LEU A 90 -5.54 -3.69 6.70
C LEU A 90 -4.60 -3.98 5.53
N PHE A 91 -3.93 -2.95 5.00
CA PHE A 91 -2.94 -3.15 3.94
C PHE A 91 -1.70 -3.88 4.45
N PHE A 92 -1.31 -3.62 5.69
CA PHE A 92 -0.15 -4.23 6.33
C PHE A 92 -0.49 -5.56 7.01
N ASP A 93 -1.73 -5.73 7.50
CA ASP A 93 -2.23 -7.00 8.03
C ASP A 93 -2.17 -8.10 6.98
N ALA A 94 -2.56 -7.78 5.75
CA ALA A 94 -2.49 -8.71 4.62
C ALA A 94 -1.08 -9.27 4.36
N ILE A 95 -0.04 -8.57 4.79
CA ILE A 95 1.38 -8.95 4.63
C ILE A 95 2.08 -9.24 5.97
N GLY A 96 1.31 -9.56 7.01
CA GLY A 96 1.83 -10.07 8.27
C GLY A 96 1.99 -9.05 9.40
N ALA A 97 1.29 -7.90 9.36
CA ALA A 97 1.26 -7.01 10.52
C ALA A 97 0.60 -7.68 11.73
N THR A 98 1.04 -7.27 12.91
CA THR A 98 0.51 -7.75 14.19
C THR A 98 -0.10 -6.61 14.98
N THR A 99 -1.14 -6.91 15.75
CA THR A 99 -1.77 -5.94 16.66
C THR A 99 -1.32 -6.14 18.08
N SER A 100 -1.25 -5.04 18.83
CA SER A 100 -1.03 -5.04 20.27
C SER A 100 -1.86 -3.94 20.96
N GLY A 101 -2.06 -4.10 22.25
CA GLY A 101 -2.85 -3.18 23.07
C GLY A 101 -4.14 -3.81 23.57
N THR A 102 -4.67 -3.28 24.68
CA THR A 102 -5.91 -3.73 25.33
C THR A 102 -7.00 -2.65 25.32
N ALA A 103 -6.67 -1.48 24.79
CA ALA A 103 -7.56 -0.33 24.69
C ALA A 103 -7.16 0.55 23.50
N VAL A 104 -8.09 1.35 23.03
CA VAL A 104 -7.88 2.33 21.95
C VAL A 104 -6.89 3.42 22.40
N PRO A 105 -5.90 3.80 21.58
CA PRO A 105 -5.60 3.24 20.27
C PRO A 105 -4.90 1.87 20.34
N TYR A 106 -5.25 0.99 19.40
CA TYR A 106 -4.55 -0.27 19.19
C TYR A 106 -3.35 -0.01 18.28
N THR A 107 -2.22 -0.63 18.59
CA THR A 107 -0.99 -0.47 17.80
C THR A 107 -0.85 -1.64 16.84
N TRP A 108 -0.86 -1.35 15.54
CA TRP A 108 -0.56 -2.28 14.47
C TRP A 108 0.89 -2.08 14.06
N THR A 109 1.65 -3.15 14.04
CA THR A 109 3.07 -3.12 13.67
C THR A 109 3.31 -4.11 12.54
N TRP A 110 3.81 -3.62 11.43
CA TRP A 110 4.37 -4.43 10.35
C TRP A 110 5.87 -4.23 10.32
N SER A 111 6.61 -5.32 10.48
CA SER A 111 8.05 -5.37 10.35
C SER A 111 8.37 -6.65 9.59
N PRO A 112 8.72 -6.55 8.29
CA PRO A 112 8.91 -7.73 7.44
C PRO A 112 10.03 -8.61 7.99
N ASN A 113 9.76 -9.92 8.03
CA ASN A 113 10.75 -10.89 8.45
C ASN A 113 11.89 -10.94 7.43
N GLN A 114 13.12 -10.81 7.89
CA GLN A 114 14.31 -10.81 7.03
C GLN A 114 14.94 -12.21 6.84
N SER A 115 14.53 -13.18 7.62
CA SER A 115 15.10 -14.53 7.63
C SER A 115 14.11 -15.63 7.21
N ASP A 116 12.84 -15.28 7.13
CA ASP A 116 11.75 -16.18 6.74
C ASP A 116 10.66 -15.40 6.01
N VAL A 117 9.69 -16.11 5.45
CA VAL A 117 8.53 -15.49 4.78
C VAL A 117 7.41 -15.27 5.79
N ASP A 118 6.84 -14.08 5.77
CA ASP A 118 5.64 -13.77 6.52
C ASP A 118 4.45 -14.59 6.01
N THR A 119 3.53 -14.94 6.90
CA THR A 119 2.30 -15.63 6.52
C THR A 119 1.29 -14.62 5.99
N PRO A 120 0.91 -14.67 4.70
CA PRO A 120 -0.03 -13.73 4.15
C PRO A 120 -1.45 -13.99 4.67
N ILE A 121 -2.20 -12.89 4.87
CA ILE A 121 -3.63 -12.93 5.16
C ILE A 121 -4.37 -12.45 3.91
N PHE A 122 -5.25 -13.30 3.38
CA PHE A 122 -6.01 -12.97 2.19
C PHE A 122 -7.28 -12.22 2.54
N TYR A 123 -7.69 -11.34 1.66
CA TYR A 123 -8.92 -10.57 1.82
C TYR A 123 -9.94 -10.88 0.73
N SER A 124 -11.20 -10.95 1.11
CA SER A 124 -12.30 -10.75 0.18
C SER A 124 -12.61 -9.27 0.10
N MET A 125 -12.79 -8.74 -1.11
CA MET A 125 -13.21 -7.37 -1.30
C MET A 125 -14.55 -7.33 -2.02
N LEU A 126 -15.40 -6.39 -1.65
CA LEU A 126 -16.66 -6.08 -2.33
C LEU A 126 -16.56 -4.66 -2.88
N VAL A 127 -16.64 -4.52 -4.18
CA VAL A 127 -16.53 -3.24 -4.88
C VAL A 127 -17.82 -2.95 -5.62
N THR A 128 -18.27 -1.69 -5.61
CA THR A 128 -19.44 -1.27 -6.38
C THR A 128 -19.26 0.09 -7.01
N ASP A 129 -19.91 0.30 -8.15
CA ASP A 129 -20.10 1.60 -8.79
C ASP A 129 -21.50 2.19 -8.54
N GLY A 130 -22.27 1.57 -7.63
CA GLY A 130 -23.66 1.91 -7.33
C GLY A 130 -24.69 1.19 -8.21
N VAL A 131 -24.27 0.54 -9.29
CA VAL A 131 -25.12 -0.25 -10.20
C VAL A 131 -24.79 -1.72 -10.11
N GLN A 132 -23.51 -2.04 -10.26
CA GLN A 132 -23.00 -3.39 -10.25
C GLN A 132 -22.10 -3.59 -9.01
N LYS A 133 -22.13 -4.79 -8.47
CA LYS A 133 -21.23 -5.20 -7.38
C LYS A 133 -20.33 -6.31 -7.86
N TYR A 134 -19.06 -6.21 -7.49
CA TYR A 134 -18.04 -7.20 -7.79
C TYR A 134 -17.44 -7.71 -6.49
N ARG A 135 -17.35 -9.02 -6.36
CA ARG A 135 -16.62 -9.68 -5.29
C ARG A 135 -15.29 -10.14 -5.82
N VAL A 136 -14.24 -9.73 -5.13
CA VAL A 136 -12.86 -10.16 -5.34
C VAL A 136 -12.50 -11.17 -4.26
N THR A 137 -11.79 -12.23 -4.62
CA THR A 137 -11.37 -13.27 -3.68
C THR A 137 -9.86 -13.39 -3.70
N ASP A 138 -9.29 -13.72 -2.56
CA ASP A 138 -7.85 -13.87 -2.32
C ASP A 138 -7.04 -12.62 -2.68
N ALA A 139 -7.58 -11.44 -2.35
CA ALA A 139 -6.87 -10.20 -2.58
C ALA A 139 -5.69 -10.07 -1.61
N ILE A 140 -4.51 -9.77 -2.15
CA ILE A 140 -3.30 -9.51 -1.40
C ILE A 140 -2.54 -8.33 -2.02
N PRO A 141 -2.02 -7.37 -1.22
CA PRO A 141 -1.32 -6.22 -1.77
C PRO A 141 0.03 -6.64 -2.33
N THR A 142 0.27 -6.27 -3.59
CA THR A 142 1.56 -6.42 -4.27
C THR A 142 2.39 -5.13 -4.20
N GLU A 143 1.70 -4.00 -4.10
CA GLU A 143 2.29 -2.68 -3.92
C GLU A 143 1.44 -1.86 -2.96
N ILE A 144 2.10 -1.08 -2.10
CA ILE A 144 1.46 -0.13 -1.18
C ILE A 144 2.16 1.21 -1.35
N THR A 145 1.39 2.28 -1.51
CA THR A 145 1.91 3.64 -1.57
C THR A 145 1.39 4.46 -0.41
N LEU A 146 2.27 5.25 0.20
CA LEU A 146 1.93 6.24 1.20
C LEU A 146 2.54 7.58 0.79
N SER A 147 1.77 8.64 0.81
CA SER A 147 2.27 9.97 0.50
C SER A 147 1.62 11.02 1.37
N ALA A 148 2.30 12.13 1.56
CA ALA A 148 1.73 13.31 2.16
C ALA A 148 2.43 14.57 1.68
N ASP A 149 1.66 15.63 1.61
CA ASP A 149 2.09 17.00 1.39
C ASP A 149 1.71 17.82 2.62
N ALA A 150 2.51 18.82 2.97
CA ALA A 150 2.30 19.66 4.16
C ALA A 150 0.93 20.35 4.18
N SER A 151 0.36 20.63 3.02
CA SER A 151 -0.97 21.27 2.85
C SER A 151 -2.12 20.28 2.81
N GLY A 152 -1.84 18.98 2.64
CA GLY A 152 -2.81 17.91 2.43
C GLY A 152 -3.07 17.03 3.64
N LEU A 153 -3.62 15.86 3.35
CA LEU A 153 -3.77 14.74 4.28
C LEU A 153 -2.77 13.65 3.90
N LEU A 154 -2.43 12.78 4.86
CA LEU A 154 -1.80 11.51 4.55
C LEU A 154 -2.66 10.75 3.54
N GLN A 155 -2.07 10.29 2.47
CA GLN A 155 -2.72 9.53 1.41
C GLN A 155 -2.16 8.10 1.41
N ALA A 156 -3.00 7.16 1.00
CA ALA A 156 -2.60 5.79 0.78
C ALA A 156 -3.25 5.25 -0.50
N GLY A 157 -2.52 4.39 -1.17
CA GLY A 157 -2.98 3.60 -2.30
C GLY A 157 -2.42 2.19 -2.22
N ALA A 158 -3.00 1.26 -2.97
CA ALA A 158 -2.47 -0.09 -3.06
C ALA A 158 -2.90 -0.79 -4.34
N THR A 159 -2.04 -1.68 -4.81
CA THR A 159 -2.35 -2.61 -5.89
C THR A 159 -2.46 -4.01 -5.31
N PHE A 160 -3.57 -4.69 -5.57
CA PHE A 160 -3.83 -6.05 -5.11
C PHE A 160 -3.85 -7.02 -6.26
N GLY A 161 -3.14 -8.14 -6.12
CA GLY A 161 -3.38 -9.33 -6.92
C GLY A 161 -4.52 -10.15 -6.31
N ALA A 162 -5.27 -10.88 -7.13
CA ALA A 162 -6.38 -11.71 -6.69
C ALA A 162 -6.54 -12.96 -7.56
N THR A 163 -7.32 -13.94 -7.09
CA THR A 163 -7.60 -15.16 -7.88
C THR A 163 -8.86 -15.05 -8.71
N SER A 164 -9.85 -14.33 -8.25
CA SER A 164 -11.12 -14.22 -8.98
C SER A 164 -11.86 -12.92 -8.73
N VAL A 165 -12.59 -12.50 -9.75
CA VAL A 165 -13.58 -11.42 -9.69
C VAL A 165 -14.89 -11.96 -10.25
N ALA A 166 -15.98 -11.84 -9.49
CA ALA A 166 -17.31 -12.25 -9.88
C ALA A 166 -18.35 -11.19 -9.52
N THR A 167 -19.44 -11.17 -10.25
CA THR A 167 -20.60 -10.35 -9.85
C THR A 167 -21.18 -10.83 -8.52
N SER A 168 -21.68 -9.92 -7.70
CA SER A 168 -22.15 -10.24 -6.35
C SER A 168 -23.47 -9.58 -6.02
N SER A 169 -24.28 -10.30 -5.23
CA SER A 169 -25.52 -9.77 -4.61
C SER A 169 -25.33 -9.36 -3.15
N LEU A 170 -24.12 -9.48 -2.59
CA LEU A 170 -23.83 -9.15 -1.19
C LEU A 170 -24.18 -7.70 -0.87
N SER A 171 -24.51 -7.44 0.38
CA SER A 171 -24.76 -6.09 0.88
C SER A 171 -23.47 -5.50 1.46
N PHE A 172 -23.30 -4.20 1.27
CA PHE A 172 -22.20 -3.47 1.94
C PHE A 172 -22.49 -3.30 3.44
N PRO A 173 -21.44 -3.16 4.26
CA PRO A 173 -21.57 -2.67 5.62
C PRO A 173 -22.34 -1.35 5.63
N THR A 174 -23.31 -1.21 6.52
CA THR A 174 -24.15 -0.01 6.63
C THR A 174 -23.60 1.02 7.58
N ALA A 175 -22.83 0.58 8.57
CA ALA A 175 -22.16 1.47 9.51
C ALA A 175 -20.87 2.01 8.88
N ILE A 176 -20.72 3.32 8.89
CA ILE A 176 -19.45 3.98 8.57
C ILE A 176 -18.88 4.44 9.92
N PRO A 177 -17.91 3.71 10.48
CA PRO A 177 -17.29 4.10 11.73
C PRO A 177 -16.46 5.38 11.56
N VAL A 178 -16.08 5.99 12.67
CA VAL A 178 -15.19 7.16 12.66
C VAL A 178 -13.89 6.80 11.95
N GLN A 179 -13.51 7.64 11.00
CA GLN A 179 -12.34 7.50 10.15
C GLN A 179 -11.32 8.60 10.51
N PRO A 180 -10.43 8.41 11.50
CA PRO A 180 -9.45 9.42 11.83
C PRO A 180 -8.48 9.63 10.67
N MET A 181 -8.26 10.90 10.30
CA MET A 181 -7.36 11.31 9.24
C MET A 181 -6.17 12.06 9.82
N LEU A 182 -5.00 11.90 9.24
CA LEU A 182 -3.79 12.59 9.66
C LEU A 182 -3.47 13.72 8.67
N ALA A 183 -3.40 14.95 9.18
CA ALA A 183 -2.98 16.09 8.35
C ALA A 183 -1.47 16.02 8.08
N GLY A 184 -1.05 16.29 6.84
CA GLY A 184 0.36 16.22 6.44
C GLY A 184 1.26 17.14 7.27
N ARG A 185 0.77 18.32 7.67
CA ARG A 185 1.51 19.25 8.55
C ARG A 185 1.81 18.72 9.97
N LEU A 186 1.18 17.62 10.38
CA LEU A 186 1.47 16.95 11.66
C LEU A 186 2.56 15.91 11.51
N LEU A 187 2.98 15.61 10.28
CA LEU A 187 4.05 14.69 10.01
C LEU A 187 5.40 15.39 10.20
N LYS A 188 6.33 14.65 10.76
CA LYS A 188 7.70 15.06 11.02
C LYS A 188 8.65 14.05 10.41
N LEU A 189 9.83 14.53 10.04
CA LEU A 189 10.97 13.72 9.67
C LEU A 189 12.01 13.80 10.78
N ALA A 190 12.55 12.66 11.16
CA ALA A 190 13.71 12.62 12.05
C ALA A 190 14.76 11.65 11.52
N SER A 191 16.02 11.91 11.81
CA SER A 191 17.10 10.94 11.63
C SER A 191 17.59 10.41 12.97
N ASP A 192 18.11 9.19 12.93
CA ASP A 192 18.64 8.50 14.10
C ASP A 192 20.04 7.95 13.78
N THR A 193 20.81 7.60 14.81
CA THR A 193 22.13 6.96 14.67
C THR A 193 22.03 5.44 14.53
N ASN A 194 20.88 4.88 14.89
CA ASN A 194 20.57 3.45 14.79
C ASN A 194 19.18 3.28 14.19
N PHE A 195 18.78 2.03 13.93
CA PHE A 195 17.42 1.75 13.48
C PHE A 195 16.41 2.38 14.45
N PRO A 196 15.52 3.27 13.95
CA PRO A 196 14.67 4.07 14.81
C PRO A 196 13.61 3.23 15.53
N ASP A 197 13.17 3.72 16.67
CA ASP A 197 12.04 3.18 17.40
C ASP A 197 10.84 4.17 17.38
N LYS A 198 9.66 3.68 17.82
CA LYS A 198 8.46 4.52 17.92
C LYS A 198 8.66 5.70 18.89
N ALA A 199 9.41 5.51 19.97
CA ALA A 199 9.64 6.53 20.99
C ALA A 199 10.61 7.63 20.53
N GLY A 200 11.53 7.28 19.62
CA GLY A 200 12.47 8.24 19.03
C GLY A 200 13.57 8.68 19.99
N SER A 201 14.04 7.77 20.81
CA SER A 201 15.14 8.04 21.73
C SER A 201 16.43 8.32 20.95
N GLY A 202 16.94 9.57 21.02
CA GLY A 202 18.17 9.97 20.33
C GLY A 202 18.00 10.50 18.92
N ALA A 203 16.78 10.56 18.40
CA ALA A 203 16.50 11.08 17.07
C ALA A 203 16.63 12.61 17.02
N THR A 204 17.10 13.11 15.88
CA THR A 204 17.12 14.55 15.56
C THR A 204 15.97 14.85 14.62
N ASP A 205 15.01 15.65 15.06
CA ASP A 205 13.87 16.09 14.26
C ASP A 205 14.30 17.13 13.23
N TYR A 206 13.74 17.04 12.02
CA TYR A 206 13.87 18.02 10.94
C TYR A 206 12.54 18.73 10.71
N ASP A 207 12.49 20.03 10.92
CA ASP A 207 11.26 20.83 10.89
C ASP A 207 10.79 21.21 9.48
N HIS A 208 11.45 20.74 8.43
CA HIS A 208 11.26 21.25 7.06
C HIS A 208 10.94 20.17 6.03
N LEU A 209 10.29 19.09 6.45
CA LEU A 209 9.68 18.13 5.52
C LEU A 209 8.47 18.81 4.87
N LEU A 210 8.48 18.94 3.54
CA LEU A 210 7.39 19.52 2.77
C LEU A 210 6.48 18.45 2.18
N SER A 211 7.06 17.36 1.69
CA SER A 211 6.33 16.20 1.22
C SER A 211 7.16 14.94 1.29
N PHE A 212 6.49 13.79 1.29
CA PHE A 212 7.11 12.50 1.05
C PHE A 212 6.21 11.61 0.20
N SER A 213 6.84 10.66 -0.47
CA SER A 213 6.20 9.56 -1.17
C SER A 213 6.98 8.27 -0.90
N LEU A 214 6.31 7.27 -0.37
CA LEU A 214 6.84 5.95 -0.09
C LEU A 214 6.10 4.94 -0.97
N SER A 215 6.82 4.20 -1.80
CA SER A 215 6.32 3.05 -2.54
C SER A 215 6.96 1.79 -1.98
N ILE A 216 6.15 0.80 -1.62
CA ILE A 216 6.56 -0.49 -1.07
C ILE A 216 6.11 -1.57 -2.03
N THR A 217 7.05 -2.27 -2.65
CA THR A 217 6.79 -3.51 -3.37
C THR A 217 6.92 -4.67 -2.38
N THR A 218 5.81 -5.33 -2.10
CA THR A 218 5.73 -6.33 -1.01
C THR A 218 6.45 -7.65 -1.33
N GLY A 219 6.77 -7.87 -2.61
CA GLY A 219 7.34 -9.13 -3.08
C GLY A 219 6.31 -10.26 -3.25
N MET A 220 5.04 -9.99 -2.91
CA MET A 220 3.95 -10.94 -3.11
C MET A 220 3.54 -11.02 -4.57
N ALA A 221 3.27 -12.23 -5.04
CA ALA A 221 2.70 -12.46 -6.37
C ALA A 221 1.75 -13.66 -6.37
N MET A 222 0.79 -13.63 -7.30
CA MET A 222 -0.05 -14.78 -7.61
C MET A 222 0.76 -15.81 -8.41
N VAL A 223 0.75 -17.04 -7.94
CA VAL A 223 1.51 -18.16 -8.53
C VAL A 223 0.57 -19.08 -9.28
N ASN A 224 0.78 -19.22 -10.57
CA ASN A 224 0.04 -20.14 -11.43
C ASN A 224 0.67 -21.53 -11.41
N ALA A 225 -0.17 -22.57 -11.44
CA ALA A 225 0.26 -23.96 -11.55
C ALA A 225 -0.46 -24.66 -12.70
N LEU A 226 0.08 -25.80 -13.13
CA LEU A 226 -0.55 -26.69 -14.11
C LEU A 226 -1.55 -27.61 -13.39
N ASP A 227 -2.64 -27.06 -12.89
CA ASP A 227 -3.62 -27.74 -12.05
C ASP A 227 -5.03 -27.80 -12.68
N ALA A 228 -5.11 -27.56 -13.99
CA ALA A 228 -6.35 -27.49 -14.78
C ALA A 228 -7.25 -26.28 -14.42
N THR A 229 -6.78 -25.31 -13.66
CA THR A 229 -7.46 -24.05 -13.40
C THR A 229 -6.85 -22.91 -14.22
N LEU A 230 -7.62 -21.86 -14.50
CA LEU A 230 -7.14 -20.65 -15.17
C LEU A 230 -6.74 -19.56 -14.18
N SER A 231 -7.04 -19.76 -12.90
CA SER A 231 -6.72 -18.84 -11.81
C SER A 231 -5.42 -19.26 -11.12
N ALA A 232 -4.82 -18.35 -10.36
CA ALA A 232 -3.64 -18.67 -9.56
C ALA A 232 -3.93 -19.80 -8.56
N ALA A 233 -2.98 -20.70 -8.39
CA ALA A 233 -3.08 -21.82 -7.46
C ALA A 233 -2.79 -21.39 -6.02
N THR A 234 -1.99 -20.35 -5.82
CA THR A 234 -1.63 -19.78 -4.53
C THR A 234 -1.07 -18.36 -4.71
N ALA A 235 -0.80 -17.69 -3.61
CA ALA A 235 0.05 -16.51 -3.59
C ALA A 235 1.26 -16.77 -2.71
N ALA A 236 2.39 -16.23 -3.08
CA ALA A 236 3.64 -16.40 -2.36
C ALA A 236 4.53 -15.17 -2.49
N PHE A 237 5.48 -15.04 -1.56
CA PHE A 237 6.61 -14.12 -1.71
C PHE A 237 7.56 -14.67 -2.78
N THR A 238 7.55 -14.04 -3.95
CA THR A 238 8.35 -14.47 -5.11
C THR A 238 9.54 -13.58 -5.37
N GLN A 239 9.55 -12.40 -4.77
CA GLN A 239 10.58 -11.39 -4.91
C GLN A 239 10.96 -10.83 -3.54
N ALA A 240 12.13 -10.21 -3.46
CA ALA A 240 12.51 -9.48 -2.27
C ALA A 240 11.60 -8.28 -2.06
N LEU A 241 11.37 -7.95 -0.79
CA LEU A 241 10.78 -6.68 -0.41
C LEU A 241 11.68 -5.54 -0.92
N ASP A 242 11.07 -4.56 -1.55
CA ASP A 242 11.74 -3.34 -1.98
C ASP A 242 10.89 -2.12 -1.63
N ALA A 243 11.54 -1.03 -1.26
CA ALA A 243 10.84 0.23 -1.05
C ALA A 243 11.69 1.41 -1.49
N THR A 244 11.03 2.39 -2.07
CA THR A 244 11.62 3.68 -2.44
C THR A 244 10.91 4.78 -1.67
N LEU A 245 11.69 5.61 -1.00
CA LEU A 245 11.22 6.80 -0.28
C LEU A 245 11.77 8.05 -0.97
N THR A 246 10.88 8.88 -1.48
CA THR A 246 11.23 10.21 -1.99
C THR A 246 10.76 11.25 -0.98
N ILE A 247 11.64 12.14 -0.56
CA ILE A 247 11.32 13.24 0.34
C ILE A 247 11.69 14.57 -0.29
N THR A 248 10.85 15.57 -0.06
CA THR A 248 11.12 16.96 -0.42
C THR A 248 11.31 17.76 0.84
N VAL A 249 12.48 18.34 0.98
CA VAL A 249 12.86 19.13 2.17
C VAL A 249 13.26 20.54 1.76
N ALA A 250 12.89 21.52 2.57
CA ALA A 250 13.34 22.89 2.33
C ALA A 250 14.88 22.98 2.46
N SER A 251 15.50 23.68 1.52
CA SER A 251 16.93 23.97 1.57
C SER A 251 17.20 25.00 2.66
N ASN A 252 17.76 24.58 3.78
CA ASN A 252 18.12 25.44 4.89
C ASN A 252 19.52 25.12 5.44
N SER A 253 20.07 26.05 6.25
CA SER A 253 21.39 25.89 6.85
C SER A 253 21.51 24.70 7.79
N ASP A 254 20.41 24.33 8.47
CA ASP A 254 20.43 23.25 9.45
C ASP A 254 20.44 21.88 8.77
N ALA A 255 19.71 21.71 7.67
CA ALA A 255 19.77 20.51 6.84
C ALA A 255 21.17 20.33 6.20
N ILE A 256 21.83 21.43 5.84
CA ILE A 256 23.20 21.41 5.30
C ILE A 256 24.24 21.19 6.42
N ALA A 257 24.09 21.87 7.57
CA ALA A 257 25.03 21.80 8.69
C ALA A 257 25.03 20.41 9.36
N ASN A 258 23.88 19.73 9.40
CA ASN A 258 23.78 18.39 9.97
C ASN A 258 24.20 17.28 8.98
N GLY A 259 24.70 17.67 7.78
CA GLY A 259 25.20 16.73 6.79
C GLY A 259 24.15 15.78 6.20
N ALA A 260 22.87 16.02 6.50
CA ALA A 260 21.82 15.04 6.24
C ALA A 260 21.56 14.83 4.74
N TRP A 261 21.79 15.84 3.92
CA TRP A 261 21.32 15.85 2.51
C TRP A 261 22.36 16.45 1.55
N GLY A 262 23.63 16.35 1.89
CA GLY A 262 24.72 16.85 1.03
C GLY A 262 24.99 15.95 -0.16
N ILE A 263 25.43 16.54 -1.28
CA ILE A 263 25.84 15.84 -2.50
C ILE A 263 26.94 14.80 -2.25
N THR A 264 27.73 14.98 -1.19
CA THR A 264 28.85 14.09 -0.83
C THR A 264 28.43 12.84 -0.06
N GLU A 265 27.18 12.70 0.33
CA GLU A 265 26.70 11.65 1.23
C GLU A 265 25.85 10.58 0.52
N GLN A 266 25.90 10.56 -0.82
CA GLN A 266 25.29 9.50 -1.60
C GLN A 266 25.89 8.14 -1.23
N ALA A 267 25.03 7.10 -1.21
CA ALA A 267 25.37 5.73 -0.82
C ALA A 267 25.69 5.50 0.67
N GLU A 268 25.52 6.49 1.54
CA GLU A 268 25.54 6.26 2.98
C GLU A 268 24.21 5.74 3.51
N GLN A 269 24.30 4.86 4.49
CA GLN A 269 23.13 4.35 5.19
C GLN A 269 22.59 5.43 6.14
N ARG A 270 21.29 5.64 6.10
CA ARG A 270 20.56 6.58 6.96
C ARG A 270 19.42 5.87 7.66
N PHE A 271 19.20 6.19 8.90
CA PHE A 271 18.08 5.73 9.68
C PHE A 271 17.07 6.87 9.80
N LEU A 272 15.92 6.70 9.18
CA LEU A 272 14.91 7.75 9.10
C LEU A 272 13.62 7.31 9.75
N ARG A 273 12.97 8.27 10.36
CA ARG A 273 11.64 8.14 10.94
C ARG A 273 10.75 9.25 10.39
N ILE A 274 9.67 8.87 9.70
CA ILE A 274 8.56 9.77 9.36
C ILE A 274 7.42 9.40 10.28
N TYR A 275 6.91 10.36 11.04
CA TYR A 275 5.90 10.08 12.04
C TYR A 275 4.97 11.26 12.27
N GLY A 276 3.76 10.98 12.71
CA GLY A 276 2.80 11.99 13.12
C GLY A 276 1.64 11.39 13.87
N THR A 277 1.02 12.22 14.72
CA THR A 277 -0.12 11.84 15.53
C THR A 277 -1.21 12.89 15.48
N THR A 278 -2.46 12.45 15.54
CA THR A 278 -3.63 13.30 15.75
C THR A 278 -3.76 13.70 17.21
N THR A 279 -4.68 14.64 17.51
CA THR A 279 -5.01 15.02 18.89
C THR A 279 -5.60 13.88 19.72
N ASP A 280 -6.17 12.87 19.08
CA ASP A 280 -6.78 11.69 19.72
C ASP A 280 -5.79 10.53 19.86
N ASN A 281 -4.49 10.79 19.69
CA ASN A 281 -3.38 9.83 19.76
C ASN A 281 -3.42 8.71 18.70
N TYR A 282 -4.17 8.86 17.62
CA TYR A 282 -4.00 8.01 16.44
C TYR A 282 -2.81 8.52 15.64
N GLY A 283 -2.05 7.63 15.02
CA GLY A 283 -0.85 8.06 14.31
C GLY A 283 -0.24 7.03 13.39
N VAL A 284 0.79 7.46 12.69
CA VAL A 284 1.59 6.61 11.81
C VAL A 284 3.08 6.88 12.06
N TRP A 285 3.87 5.81 12.03
CA TRP A 285 5.33 5.84 12.07
C TRP A 285 5.86 4.97 10.96
N ILE A 286 6.71 5.52 10.14
CA ILE A 286 7.46 4.84 9.08
C ILE A 286 8.93 4.90 9.51
N LEU A 287 9.46 3.78 9.92
CA LEU A 287 10.80 3.63 10.48
C LEU A 287 11.62 2.79 9.51
N GLY A 288 12.77 3.26 9.09
CA GLY A 288 13.51 2.50 8.10
C GLY A 288 15.00 2.81 8.06
N SER A 289 15.71 1.84 7.50
CA SER A 289 17.11 1.95 7.12
C SER A 289 17.16 2.19 5.61
N TRP A 290 17.83 3.27 5.21
CA TRP A 290 17.80 3.77 3.86
C TRP A 290 19.20 4.07 3.33
N VAL A 291 19.39 3.92 2.03
CA VAL A 291 20.56 4.41 1.31
C VAL A 291 20.12 5.51 0.38
N ILE A 292 20.86 6.63 0.38
CA ILE A 292 20.59 7.74 -0.53
C ILE A 292 20.97 7.32 -1.93
N GLU A 293 19.98 7.20 -2.81
CA GLU A 293 20.18 6.85 -4.21
C GLU A 293 20.47 8.08 -5.06
N SER A 294 19.72 9.16 -4.84
CA SER A 294 19.94 10.42 -5.53
C SER A 294 19.53 11.63 -4.70
N VAL A 295 20.22 12.73 -4.93
CA VAL A 295 19.88 14.05 -4.38
C VAL A 295 19.82 15.02 -5.55
N VAL A 296 18.69 15.73 -5.69
CA VAL A 296 18.52 16.81 -6.66
C VAL A 296 18.44 18.13 -5.87
N PRO A 297 19.56 18.84 -5.71
CA PRO A 297 19.57 20.12 -5.03
C PRO A 297 18.89 21.18 -5.90
N LEU A 298 18.22 22.12 -5.27
CA LEU A 298 17.51 23.22 -5.94
C LEU A 298 16.49 22.68 -6.99
N SER A 299 15.81 21.57 -6.67
CA SER A 299 14.95 20.84 -7.61
C SER A 299 13.73 21.64 -8.05
N ALA A 300 13.21 22.48 -7.15
CA ALA A 300 12.03 23.32 -7.40
C ALA A 300 11.94 24.46 -6.39
N GLU A 301 10.90 25.27 -6.53
CA GLU A 301 10.42 26.22 -5.52
C GLU A 301 9.04 25.76 -5.05
N GLN A 302 8.85 25.66 -3.74
CA GLN A 302 7.58 25.34 -3.13
C GLN A 302 7.30 26.34 -2.01
N ASP A 303 6.16 27.02 -2.08
CA ASP A 303 5.73 28.05 -1.13
C ASP A 303 6.78 29.17 -0.89
N GLY A 304 7.55 29.53 -1.95
CA GLY A 304 8.61 30.54 -1.89
C GLY A 304 9.93 30.02 -1.29
N LEU A 305 10.03 28.73 -1.03
CA LEU A 305 11.25 28.07 -0.52
C LEU A 305 11.93 27.27 -1.63
N ILE A 306 13.23 27.34 -1.68
CA ILE A 306 14.01 26.44 -2.52
C ILE A 306 14.04 25.08 -1.85
N VAL A 307 13.79 24.02 -2.59
CA VAL A 307 13.68 22.66 -2.06
C VAL A 307 14.72 21.72 -2.67
N ASN A 308 15.08 20.71 -1.92
CA ASN A 308 15.88 19.57 -2.35
C ASN A 308 15.00 18.34 -2.38
N GLU A 309 15.12 17.56 -3.44
CA GLU A 309 14.48 16.25 -3.54
C GLU A 309 15.53 15.16 -3.31
N VAL A 310 15.20 14.23 -2.42
CA VAL A 310 16.07 13.11 -2.05
C VAL A 310 15.32 11.82 -2.27
N THR A 311 15.89 10.96 -3.10
CA THR A 311 15.39 9.60 -3.31
C THR A 311 16.26 8.62 -2.55
N LEU A 312 15.60 7.77 -1.76
CA LEU A 312 16.23 6.79 -0.89
C LEU A 312 15.69 5.39 -1.22
N ARG A 313 16.58 4.42 -1.19
CA ARG A 313 16.28 3.01 -1.38
C ARG A 313 16.36 2.26 -0.06
N LEU A 314 15.44 1.32 0.15
CA LEU A 314 15.42 0.48 1.34
C LEU A 314 16.71 -0.33 1.47
N ALA A 315 17.26 -0.37 2.67
CA ALA A 315 18.45 -1.15 3.00
C ALA A 315 18.23 -1.99 4.25
N TYR A 316 18.89 -3.13 4.30
CA TYR A 316 18.89 -3.99 5.48
C TYR A 316 19.94 -3.49 6.50
N ASP A 317 19.51 -3.34 7.76
CA ASP A 317 20.42 -3.09 8.87
C ASP A 317 20.75 -4.39 9.61
N ALA A 318 22.00 -4.84 9.47
CA ALA A 318 22.46 -6.08 10.10
C ALA A 318 22.52 -5.99 11.64
N THR A 319 22.59 -4.78 12.20
CA THR A 319 22.68 -4.58 13.66
C THR A 319 21.33 -4.80 14.34
N SER A 320 20.26 -4.23 13.79
CA SER A 320 18.90 -4.42 14.30
C SER A 320 18.18 -5.64 13.74
N GLY A 321 18.68 -6.18 12.61
CA GLY A 321 18.00 -7.25 11.87
C GLY A 321 16.76 -6.76 11.12
N LYS A 322 16.62 -5.46 10.88
CA LYS A 322 15.43 -4.83 10.28
C LYS A 322 15.80 -4.04 9.01
N SER A 323 14.80 -3.77 8.19
CA SER A 323 14.92 -2.84 7.05
C SER A 323 13.87 -1.73 7.14
N LEU A 324 12.61 -2.11 7.35
CA LEU A 324 11.44 -1.23 7.40
C LEU A 324 10.53 -1.68 8.53
N GLU A 325 9.92 -0.72 9.20
CA GLU A 325 8.84 -0.97 10.15
C GLU A 325 7.78 0.11 9.98
N VAL A 326 6.54 -0.29 9.80
CA VAL A 326 5.40 0.62 9.74
C VAL A 326 4.50 0.35 10.93
N ILE A 327 4.24 1.39 11.71
CA ILE A 327 3.40 1.32 12.90
C ILE A 327 2.21 2.26 12.71
N VAL A 328 1.01 1.76 12.98
CA VAL A 328 -0.22 2.54 12.92
C VAL A 328 -0.96 2.41 14.24
N ASP A 329 -1.18 3.52 14.92
CA ASP A 329 -2.10 3.58 16.05
C ASP A 329 -3.52 3.86 15.52
N SER A 330 -4.40 2.89 15.71
CA SER A 330 -5.70 2.79 15.06
C SER A 330 -6.84 2.58 16.09
N PRO A 331 -8.06 3.01 15.79
CA PRO A 331 -9.23 2.58 16.53
C PRO A 331 -9.66 1.14 16.23
N LEU A 332 -9.04 0.48 15.24
CA LEU A 332 -9.33 -0.90 14.85
C LEU A 332 -8.51 -1.87 15.72
N ASP A 333 -9.19 -2.78 16.40
CA ASP A 333 -8.58 -3.78 17.29
C ASP A 333 -8.24 -5.10 16.60
N VAL A 334 -9.06 -5.50 15.64
CA VAL A 334 -8.94 -6.77 14.91
C VAL A 334 -9.28 -6.52 13.43
N ALA A 335 -8.60 -7.22 12.53
CA ALA A 335 -9.00 -7.24 11.11
C ALA A 335 -10.41 -7.87 10.96
N PRO A 336 -11.27 -7.27 10.15
CA PRO A 336 -12.67 -7.70 9.99
C PRO A 336 -12.81 -9.04 9.23
#